data_bdf2c2fd115bfc911c62567b09abfc51
#
_entry.id   bdf2c2fd115bfc911c62567b09abfc51
#
_cell.length_a   1.000
_cell.length_b   1.000
_cell.length_c   1.000
_cell.angle_alpha   90.00
_cell.angle_beta   90.00
_cell.angle_gamma   90.00
#
_symmetry.space_group_name_H-M   'P 1'
#
loop_
_entity.id
_entity.type
_entity.pdbx_description
1 polymer ?
#
loop_
_entity_poly.entity_id
_entity_poly.type
_entity_poly.pdbx_seq_one_letter_code
_entity_poly.pdbx_strand_id
1 'polypeptide(L)'
;MRKPGNSTSNGAALAPAGRLLLHLAPGLRQAIDPDDIFFVEATGDDTRVRTRAARALRDVRPLGEIEPLLLRRGFLRTHRNYLVNARHIRQVRRRPAGEDWELKLDPPVNRVLPVSRGAVAALWAAFGED
;
A
#
# COMPACT_ATOMS: atom_id res chain seq x y z
N MET A 1 -20.46 15.13 -21.97
CA MET A 1 -20.04 15.08 -21.71
C MET A 1 -19.09 14.71 -21.28
N ARG A 2 -18.87 14.48 -21.51
CA ARG A 2 -18.06 14.16 -21.07
C ARG A 2 -17.25 13.59 -21.05
N LYS A 3 -17.04 13.51 -21.10
CA LYS A 3 -16.48 12.95 -20.98
C LYS A 3 -15.73 12.42 -20.75
N PRO A 4 -15.73 12.36 -20.97
CA PRO A 4 -15.09 11.83 -20.54
C PRO A 4 -14.17 11.27 -20.27
N GLY A 5 -14.25 11.26 -20.37
CA GLY A 5 -13.73 10.80 -20.04
C GLY A 5 -12.99 10.29 -19.76
N ASN A 6 -13.08 10.36 -19.81
CA ASN A 6 -12.68 10.01 -19.37
C ASN A 6 -12.09 9.33 -19.01
N SER A 7 -12.22 9.28 -19.13
CA SER A 7 -12.04 8.81 -18.75
C SER A 7 -11.39 8.01 -18.69
N THR A 8 -11.33 7.89 -19.03
CA THR A 8 -10.99 7.36 -18.97
C THR A 8 -10.12 6.83 -18.82
N SER A 9 -10.08 6.80 -19.18
CA SER A 9 -9.42 6.55 -18.99
C SER A 9 -8.86 6.28 -18.28
N ASN A 10 -8.64 6.21 -18.19
CA ASN A 10 -8.08 5.86 -17.20
C ASN A 10 -8.70 5.21 -16.36
N GLY A 11 -9.04 4.56 -16.77
CA GLY A 11 -10.06 3.74 -16.32
C GLY A 11 -9.77 3.06 -15.04
N ALA A 12 -8.55 2.66 -14.84
CA ALA A 12 -8.15 2.01 -13.61
C ALA A 12 -8.45 2.86 -12.38
N ALA A 13 -8.36 4.18 -12.53
CA ALA A 13 -8.63 5.09 -11.44
C ALA A 13 -10.10 5.19 -11.12
N LEU A 14 -10.95 4.62 -11.96
CA LEU A 14 -12.39 4.77 -11.86
C LEU A 14 -13.10 3.46 -11.52
N ALA A 15 -12.43 2.62 -10.76
CA ALA A 15 -13.05 1.40 -10.26
C ALA A 15 -14.33 1.74 -9.51
N PRO A 16 -15.39 0.92 -9.67
CA PRO A 16 -16.66 1.17 -8.96
C PRO A 16 -16.44 1.34 -7.48
N ALA A 17 -17.07 2.37 -6.88
CA ALA A 17 -16.99 2.67 -5.46
C ALA A 17 -15.56 2.86 -4.95
N GLY A 18 -14.62 3.16 -5.83
CA GLY A 18 -13.23 3.36 -5.44
C GLY A 18 -12.50 2.07 -5.07
N ARG A 19 -13.12 0.93 -5.25
CA ARG A 19 -12.49 -0.35 -4.93
C ARG A 19 -11.55 -0.80 -6.02
N LEU A 20 -10.65 -1.70 -5.67
CA LEU A 20 -9.81 -2.37 -6.65
C LEU A 20 -9.99 -3.88 -6.53
N LEU A 21 -9.56 -4.59 -7.56
CA LEU A 21 -9.67 -6.04 -7.58
C LEU A 21 -8.32 -6.67 -7.23
N LEU A 22 -8.32 -7.50 -6.21
CA LEU A 22 -7.18 -8.35 -5.92
C LEU A 22 -7.30 -9.61 -6.77
N HIS A 23 -6.17 -10.10 -7.23
CA HIS A 23 -6.11 -11.32 -8.03
C HIS A 23 -5.72 -12.47 -7.11
N LEU A 24 -6.71 -13.14 -6.53
CA LEU A 24 -6.46 -14.19 -5.54
C LEU A 24 -5.97 -15.48 -6.16
N ALA A 25 -6.39 -15.74 -7.39
CA ALA A 25 -6.03 -16.94 -8.15
C ALA A 25 -6.42 -16.70 -9.59
N PRO A 26 -5.95 -17.54 -10.53
CA PRO A 26 -6.47 -17.48 -11.90
C PRO A 26 -7.98 -17.64 -11.87
N GLY A 27 -8.69 -16.69 -12.48
CA GLY A 27 -10.14 -16.75 -12.52
C GLY A 27 -10.86 -16.31 -11.25
N LEU A 28 -10.13 -15.81 -10.24
CA LEU A 28 -10.75 -15.36 -8.99
C LEU A 28 -10.27 -13.95 -8.62
N ARG A 29 -11.19 -13.03 -8.55
CA ARG A 29 -10.93 -11.64 -8.16
C ARG A 29 -11.76 -11.30 -6.95
N GLN A 30 -11.21 -10.47 -6.07
CA GLN A 30 -11.94 -9.97 -4.91
C GLN A 30 -11.85 -8.46 -4.89
N ALA A 31 -13.00 -7.79 -4.82
CA ALA A 31 -13.03 -6.34 -4.70
C ALA A 31 -12.68 -5.95 -3.26
N ILE A 32 -11.84 -4.94 -3.11
CA ILE A 32 -11.46 -4.45 -1.80
C ILE A 32 -11.35 -2.92 -1.83
N ASP A 33 -11.73 -2.30 -0.72
CA ASP A 33 -11.51 -0.87 -0.54
C ASP A 33 -10.06 -0.68 -0.11
N PRO A 34 -9.27 0.13 -0.84
CA PRO A 34 -7.88 0.36 -0.46
C PRO A 34 -7.71 0.91 0.96
N ASP A 35 -8.70 1.62 1.49
CA ASP A 35 -8.64 2.12 2.86
C ASP A 35 -8.61 0.99 3.89
N ASP A 36 -9.05 -0.19 3.52
CA ASP A 36 -9.00 -1.35 4.41
C ASP A 36 -7.64 -2.06 4.37
N ILE A 37 -6.77 -1.68 3.44
CA ILE A 37 -5.43 -2.25 3.33
C ILE A 37 -4.48 -1.41 4.17
N PHE A 38 -3.75 -2.07 5.08
CA PHE A 38 -2.74 -1.41 5.90
C PHE A 38 -1.40 -1.38 5.19
N PHE A 39 -1.00 -2.49 4.59
CA PHE A 39 0.21 -2.54 3.78
C PHE A 39 0.18 -3.76 2.88
N VAL A 40 1.04 -3.76 1.89
CA VAL A 40 1.27 -4.93 1.04
C VAL A 40 2.75 -5.25 1.04
N GLU A 41 3.06 -6.52 0.97
CA GLU A 41 4.41 -7.03 1.12
C GLU A 41 4.77 -7.96 -0.04
N ALA A 42 5.94 -7.74 -0.62
CA ALA A 42 6.46 -8.64 -1.65
C ALA A 42 6.88 -9.96 -1.02
N THR A 43 6.39 -11.08 -1.58
CA THR A 43 6.74 -12.42 -1.11
C THR A 43 7.16 -13.26 -2.30
N GLY A 44 8.35 -12.96 -2.83
CA GLY A 44 8.81 -13.60 -4.07
C GLY A 44 8.03 -13.04 -5.26
N ASP A 45 7.35 -13.91 -5.98
CA ASP A 45 6.59 -13.53 -7.18
C ASP A 45 5.17 -13.04 -6.87
N ASP A 46 4.75 -13.19 -5.63
CA ASP A 46 3.42 -12.82 -5.17
C ASP A 46 3.46 -11.62 -4.26
N THR A 47 2.27 -11.14 -3.87
CA THR A 47 2.13 -10.06 -2.91
C THR A 47 1.17 -10.50 -1.81
N ARG A 48 1.54 -10.19 -0.58
CA ARG A 48 0.67 -10.41 0.58
C ARG A 48 0.00 -9.09 0.91
N VAL A 49 -1.33 -9.12 1.05
CA VAL A 49 -2.14 -7.94 1.32
C VAL A 49 -2.64 -8.02 2.75
N ARG A 50 -2.20 -7.10 3.60
CA ARG A 50 -2.61 -7.07 5.00
C ARG A 50 -3.71 -6.06 5.21
N THR A 51 -4.86 -6.57 5.66
CA THR A 51 -6.00 -5.73 6.03
C THR A 51 -6.15 -5.74 7.55
N ARG A 52 -7.23 -5.15 8.06
CA ARG A 52 -7.50 -5.22 9.50
C ARG A 52 -7.89 -6.62 9.96
N ALA A 53 -8.25 -7.50 9.02
CA ALA A 53 -8.52 -8.88 9.34
C ALA A 53 -7.22 -9.59 9.73
N ALA A 54 -7.33 -10.60 10.59
CA ALA A 54 -6.15 -11.29 11.10
C ALA A 54 -5.38 -12.03 10.02
N ARG A 55 -6.06 -12.52 9.00
CA ARG A 55 -5.43 -13.28 7.92
C ARG A 55 -5.14 -12.37 6.74
N ALA A 56 -3.90 -12.42 6.27
CA ALA A 56 -3.52 -11.71 5.06
C ALA A 56 -4.11 -12.40 3.82
N LEU A 57 -4.39 -11.59 2.80
CA LEU A 57 -4.80 -12.10 1.51
C LEU A 57 -3.57 -12.19 0.61
N ARG A 58 -3.62 -13.11 -0.35
CA ARG A 58 -2.54 -13.25 -1.33
C ARG A 58 -3.02 -12.72 -2.67
N ASP A 59 -2.23 -11.86 -3.28
CA ASP A 59 -2.43 -11.46 -4.66
C ASP A 59 -1.33 -12.13 -5.48
N VAL A 60 -1.71 -12.81 -6.55
CA VAL A 60 -0.76 -13.60 -7.33
C VAL A 60 0.18 -12.75 -8.18
N ARG A 61 -0.04 -11.45 -8.25
CA ARG A 61 0.83 -10.54 -8.99
C ARG A 61 2.00 -10.07 -8.13
N PRO A 62 3.14 -9.78 -8.73
CA PRO A 62 4.25 -9.18 -7.99
C PRO A 62 3.92 -7.76 -7.55
N LEU A 63 4.59 -7.30 -6.50
CA LEU A 63 4.33 -5.98 -5.91
C LEU A 63 4.45 -4.86 -6.95
N GLY A 64 5.39 -4.98 -7.87
CA GLY A 64 5.57 -3.95 -8.90
C GLY A 64 4.35 -3.73 -9.79
N GLU A 65 3.52 -4.75 -9.97
CA GLU A 65 2.30 -4.59 -10.75
C GLU A 65 1.18 -3.92 -9.95
N ILE A 66 1.17 -4.12 -8.65
CA ILE A 66 0.12 -3.55 -7.78
C ILE A 66 0.47 -2.13 -7.39
N GLU A 67 1.73 -1.81 -7.28
CA GLU A 67 2.20 -0.52 -6.81
C GLU A 67 1.55 0.69 -7.50
N PRO A 68 1.49 0.77 -8.84
CA PRO A 68 0.89 1.94 -9.47
C PRO A 68 -0.56 2.16 -9.08
N LEU A 69 -1.29 1.09 -8.81
CA LEU A 69 -2.69 1.17 -8.42
C LEU A 69 -2.84 1.78 -7.03
N LEU A 70 -1.94 1.44 -6.12
CA LEU A 70 -2.02 1.89 -4.73
C LEU A 70 -1.33 3.23 -4.50
N LEU A 71 -0.31 3.58 -5.27
CA LEU A 71 0.33 4.89 -5.15
C LEU A 71 -0.68 6.01 -5.36
N ARG A 72 -1.68 5.79 -6.21
CA ARG A 72 -2.73 6.78 -6.46
C ARG A 72 -3.68 6.93 -5.28
N ARG A 73 -3.61 6.02 -4.32
CA ARG A 73 -4.52 5.99 -3.18
C ARG A 73 -3.85 6.37 -1.88
N GLY A 74 -2.69 7.03 -1.97
CA GLY A 74 -1.99 7.47 -0.76
C GLY A 74 -1.10 6.44 -0.12
N PHE A 75 -0.74 5.39 -0.86
CA PHE A 75 0.26 4.45 -0.38
C PHE A 75 1.65 4.96 -0.70
N LEU A 76 2.62 4.57 0.14
CA LEU A 76 4.02 4.98 0.00
C LEU A 76 4.90 3.73 -0.07
N ARG A 77 5.87 3.75 -1.00
CA ARG A 77 6.87 2.68 -1.04
C ARG A 77 7.93 3.02 0.00
N THR A 78 7.83 2.39 1.17
CA THR A 78 8.72 2.68 2.30
C THR A 78 9.93 1.76 2.36
N HIS A 79 9.90 0.70 1.58
CA HIS A 79 10.95 -0.28 1.54
C HIS A 79 10.77 -1.09 0.26
N ARG A 80 11.84 -1.73 -0.25
CA ARG A 80 11.71 -2.51 -1.49
C ARG A 80 10.66 -3.62 -1.38
N ASN A 81 10.40 -4.09 -0.16
CA ASN A 81 9.43 -5.17 0.07
C ASN A 81 8.07 -4.67 0.56
N TYR A 82 7.92 -3.39 0.84
CA TYR A 82 6.69 -2.89 1.47
C TYR A 82 6.14 -1.66 0.78
N LEU A 83 4.83 -1.67 0.64
CA LEU A 83 4.06 -0.51 0.18
C LEU A 83 3.00 -0.27 1.27
N VAL A 84 3.01 0.89 1.89
CA VAL A 84 2.27 1.16 3.12
C VAL A 84 1.21 2.22 2.89
N ASN A 85 0.01 1.99 3.42
CA ASN A 85 -1.05 2.98 3.39
C ASN A 85 -0.74 4.07 4.43
N ALA A 86 -0.45 5.28 3.95
CA ALA A 86 -0.06 6.38 4.83
C ALA A 86 -1.13 6.69 5.86
N ARG A 87 -2.40 6.46 5.55
CA ARG A 87 -3.51 6.73 6.47
C ARG A 87 -3.49 5.88 7.72
N HIS A 88 -2.77 4.77 7.70
CA HIS A 88 -2.69 3.85 8.83
C HIS A 88 -1.35 3.89 9.52
N ILE A 89 -0.49 4.83 9.17
CA ILE A 89 0.77 5.00 9.88
C ILE A 89 0.50 5.76 11.17
N ARG A 90 0.84 5.12 12.29
CA ARG A 90 0.64 5.70 13.62
C ARG A 90 1.86 6.44 14.11
N GLN A 91 3.05 5.90 13.82
CA GLN A 91 4.28 6.42 14.40
C GLN A 91 5.45 6.11 13.47
N VAL A 92 6.38 7.03 13.38
CA VAL A 92 7.63 6.83 12.66
C VAL A 92 8.74 7.16 13.65
N ARG A 93 9.72 6.27 13.81
CA ARG A 93 10.77 6.49 14.78
C ARG A 93 12.11 5.98 14.27
N ARG A 94 13.17 6.55 14.82
CA ARG A 94 14.52 6.03 14.59
C ARG A 94 14.70 4.78 15.45
N ARG A 95 15.31 3.76 14.89
CA ARG A 95 15.55 2.54 15.63
C ARG A 95 16.57 2.81 16.74
N PRO A 96 16.40 2.19 17.94
CA PRO A 96 17.26 2.50 19.09
C PRO A 96 18.74 2.28 18.84
N ALA A 97 19.11 1.30 18.04
CA ALA A 97 20.48 0.89 17.85
C ALA A 97 21.06 1.31 16.51
N GLY A 98 20.69 2.47 15.97
CA GLY A 98 21.23 2.89 14.69
C GLY A 98 20.55 4.11 14.12
N GLU A 99 20.82 4.36 12.84
CA GLU A 99 20.24 5.51 12.15
C GLU A 99 19.08 5.14 11.24
N ASP A 100 18.72 3.86 11.22
CA ASP A 100 17.62 3.40 10.40
C ASP A 100 16.29 3.80 11.02
N TRP A 101 15.29 3.98 10.16
CA TRP A 101 13.95 4.34 10.59
C TRP A 101 13.00 3.14 10.47
N GLU A 102 11.96 3.18 11.26
CA GLU A 102 10.88 2.21 11.21
C GLU A 102 9.56 2.92 11.43
N LEU A 103 8.48 2.30 10.98
CA LEU A 103 7.15 2.84 11.19
C LEU A 103 6.28 1.81 11.88
N LYS A 104 5.29 2.29 12.62
CA LYS A 104 4.30 1.44 13.28
C LYS A 104 2.94 1.75 12.72
N LEU A 105 2.18 0.71 12.43
CA LEU A 105 0.84 0.84 11.90
C LEU A 105 -0.20 0.85 13.02
N ASP A 106 -1.38 1.39 12.71
CA ASP A 106 -2.50 1.47 13.64
C ASP A 106 -3.00 0.09 14.07
N PRO A 107 -3.66 0.03 15.24
CA PRO A 107 -4.42 -1.17 15.59
C PRO A 107 -5.52 -1.43 14.56
N PRO A 108 -5.92 -2.67 14.35
CA PRO A 108 -5.49 -3.87 15.09
C PRO A 108 -4.22 -4.51 14.52
N VAL A 109 -3.63 -3.92 13.48
CA VAL A 109 -2.49 -4.53 12.80
C VAL A 109 -1.22 -4.41 13.65
N ASN A 110 -0.93 -3.22 14.18
CA ASN A 110 0.19 -2.98 15.09
C ASN A 110 1.57 -3.46 14.60
N ARG A 111 1.74 -3.60 13.28
CA ARG A 111 3.01 -4.05 12.74
C ARG A 111 4.02 -2.93 12.70
N VAL A 112 5.26 -3.28 12.96
CA VAL A 112 6.40 -2.39 12.80
C VAL A 112 7.14 -2.82 11.53
N LEU A 113 7.35 -1.87 10.63
CA LEU A 113 7.96 -2.13 9.33
C LEU A 113 9.19 -1.26 9.13
N PRO A 114 10.22 -1.78 8.46
CA PRO A 114 11.42 -0.98 8.19
C PRO A 114 11.14 0.09 7.14
N VAL A 115 11.89 1.19 7.24
CA VAL A 115 11.86 2.26 6.24
C VAL A 115 13.27 2.35 5.67
N SER A 116 13.42 2.19 4.36
CA SER A 116 14.72 2.29 3.74
C SER A 116 15.18 3.75 3.71
N ARG A 117 16.50 3.96 3.72
CA ARG A 117 17.06 5.32 3.76
C ARG A 117 16.58 6.17 2.61
N GLY A 118 16.46 5.59 1.43
CA GLY A 118 16.01 6.32 0.25
C GLY A 118 14.53 6.71 0.30
N ALA A 119 13.76 6.12 1.21
CA ALA A 119 12.33 6.40 1.31
C ALA A 119 11.99 7.46 2.37
N VAL A 120 12.94 7.82 3.22
CA VAL A 120 12.66 8.71 4.35
C VAL A 120 12.16 10.09 3.90
N ALA A 121 12.80 10.67 2.90
CA ALA A 121 12.40 12.00 2.43
C ALA A 121 10.97 11.99 1.87
N ALA A 122 10.61 10.95 1.12
CA ALA A 122 9.27 10.84 0.58
C ALA A 122 8.23 10.64 1.69
N LEU A 123 8.62 9.93 2.73
CA LEU A 123 7.75 9.72 3.89
C LEU A 123 7.47 11.06 4.59
N TRP A 124 8.52 11.87 4.85
CA TRP A 124 8.32 13.19 5.44
C TRP A 124 7.45 14.07 4.56
N ALA A 125 7.71 14.08 3.26
CA ALA A 125 6.95 14.91 2.33
C ALA A 125 5.46 14.53 2.34
N ALA A 126 5.14 13.27 2.47
CA ALA A 126 3.75 12.81 2.50
C ALA A 126 2.97 13.37 3.69
N PHE A 127 3.68 13.71 4.78
CA PHE A 127 3.06 14.28 5.98
C PHE A 127 3.30 15.77 6.10
N GLY A 128 3.80 16.42 5.05
CA GLY A 128 4.06 17.86 5.08
C GLY A 128 5.29 18.25 5.87
N GLU A 129 6.18 17.31 6.15
CA GLU A 129 7.44 17.56 6.85
C GLU A 129 8.59 17.79 5.87
N ASP A 130 9.57 18.57 6.28
CA ASP A 130 10.77 18.82 5.46
C ASP A 130 11.93 17.92 5.84
#